data_397c113fb6435331a0e0841dbad75e4e
#
_entry.id   397c113fb6435331a0e0841dbad75e4e
#
_cell.length_a   1.000
_cell.length_b   1.000
_cell.length_c   1.000
_cell.angle_alpha   90.00
_cell.angle_beta   90.00
_cell.angle_gamma   90.00
#
_symmetry.space_group_name_H-M   'P 1'
#
loop_
_entity.id
_entity.type
_entity.pdbx_description
1 polymer ?
#
loop_
_entity_poly.entity_id
_entity_poly.type
_entity_poly.pdbx_seq_one_letter_code
_entity_poly.pdbx_strand_id
1 'polypeptide(L)'
;MKWLAFPLLLLSVGGCGSLPRDQEQTLERIAETREVRVGVTAAAEQSPHFARLFSFIHRSASAAGGSPRIEVGAAEALLLRLEAGELDLVVGEFDRSSPWYQRVHLLRPLASRSVGNSELEATAAARNGENGWIMLIEREARALSTQS
;
A
#
# COMPACT_ATOMS: atom_id res chain seq x y z
N MET A 1 -38.12 49.83 30.47
CA MET A 1 -37.87 48.38 30.33
C MET A 1 -37.03 48.17 29.09
N LYS A 2 -35.70 47.93 29.27
CA LYS A 2 -34.74 47.74 28.17
C LYS A 2 -34.47 46.23 28.02
N TRP A 3 -34.90 45.66 26.90
CA TRP A 3 -34.64 44.27 26.56
C TRP A 3 -33.25 44.18 25.92
N LEU A 4 -32.31 43.57 26.64
CA LEU A 4 -31.02 43.22 26.17
C LEU A 4 -31.14 41.90 25.40
N ALA A 5 -31.11 42.01 24.05
CA ALA A 5 -30.96 40.84 23.19
C ALA A 5 -29.48 40.35 23.24
N PHE A 6 -29.31 39.15 23.77
CA PHE A 6 -28.02 38.47 23.85
C PHE A 6 -27.84 37.68 22.54
N PRO A 7 -26.86 37.97 21.70
CA PRO A 7 -26.62 37.14 20.51
C PRO A 7 -25.94 35.83 20.91
N LEU A 8 -26.67 34.73 20.73
CA LEU A 8 -26.14 33.38 20.89
C LEU A 8 -25.17 33.08 19.73
N LEU A 9 -23.88 33.18 20.00
CA LEU A 9 -22.80 32.86 19.07
C LEU A 9 -22.68 31.33 18.96
N LEU A 10 -23.28 30.74 17.93
CA LEU A 10 -23.07 29.32 17.59
C LEU A 10 -21.62 29.16 17.07
N LEU A 11 -20.73 28.65 17.93
CA LEU A 11 -19.44 28.11 17.51
C LEU A 11 -19.66 26.78 16.77
N SER A 12 -19.66 26.85 15.44
CA SER A 12 -19.57 25.68 14.58
C SER A 12 -18.15 25.09 14.71
N VAL A 13 -17.97 24.09 15.56
CA VAL A 13 -16.73 23.30 15.59
C VAL A 13 -16.74 22.40 14.35
N GLY A 14 -16.23 22.92 13.24
CA GLY A 14 -15.91 22.14 12.06
C GLY A 14 -14.73 21.23 12.37
N GLY A 15 -15.00 20.03 12.90
CA GLY A 15 -14.02 18.97 13.02
C GLY A 15 -13.66 18.45 11.64
N CYS A 16 -12.73 19.09 10.93
CA CYS A 16 -12.05 18.49 9.81
C CYS A 16 -11.18 17.36 10.35
N GLY A 17 -11.71 16.15 10.44
CA GLY A 17 -10.93 14.95 10.56
C GLY A 17 -10.07 14.85 9.29
N SER A 18 -8.80 15.27 9.37
CA SER A 18 -7.86 15.06 8.27
C SER A 18 -7.68 13.55 8.09
N LEU A 19 -8.17 13.03 6.99
CA LEU A 19 -7.83 11.67 6.54
C LEU A 19 -6.30 11.55 6.49
N PRO A 20 -5.74 10.38 6.82
CA PRO A 20 -4.32 10.13 6.65
C PRO A 20 -3.92 10.48 5.21
N ARG A 21 -2.99 11.41 5.08
CA ARG A 21 -2.52 11.87 3.76
C ARG A 21 -1.25 11.13 3.38
N ASP A 22 -1.08 10.95 2.10
CA ASP A 22 0.18 10.50 1.52
C ASP A 22 1.18 11.67 1.55
N GLN A 23 2.37 11.46 2.10
CA GLN A 23 3.38 12.50 2.21
C GLN A 23 3.88 12.96 0.83
N GLU A 24 3.99 12.04 -0.12
CA GLU A 24 4.42 12.27 -1.50
C GLU A 24 3.27 12.18 -2.50
N GLN A 25 2.03 12.27 -1.99
CA GLN A 25 0.82 12.37 -2.81
C GLN A 25 0.64 11.19 -3.79
N THR A 26 0.93 9.97 -3.34
CA THR A 26 0.83 8.77 -4.20
C THR A 26 -0.56 8.59 -4.79
N LEU A 27 -1.62 8.70 -3.99
CA LEU A 27 -3.00 8.55 -4.48
C LEU A 27 -3.41 9.66 -5.45
N GLU A 28 -3.03 10.92 -5.18
CA GLU A 28 -3.29 12.04 -6.08
C GLU A 28 -2.60 11.82 -7.42
N ARG A 29 -1.33 11.43 -7.41
CA ARG A 29 -0.58 11.14 -8.63
C ARG A 29 -1.21 9.98 -9.41
N ILE A 30 -1.63 8.90 -8.75
CA ILE A 30 -2.33 7.79 -9.41
C ILE A 30 -3.66 8.27 -10.02
N ALA A 31 -4.41 9.12 -9.33
CA ALA A 31 -5.65 9.67 -9.85
C ALA A 31 -5.45 10.50 -11.11
N GLU A 32 -4.35 11.25 -11.19
CA GLU A 32 -3.97 12.06 -12.35
C GLU A 32 -3.44 11.22 -13.52
N THR A 33 -2.49 10.34 -13.23
CA THR A 33 -1.78 9.55 -14.27
C THR A 33 -2.51 8.28 -14.69
N ARG A 34 -3.44 7.79 -13.86
CA ARG A 34 -4.10 6.49 -14.02
C ARG A 34 -3.13 5.30 -14.03
N GLU A 35 -1.95 5.49 -13.47
CA GLU A 35 -0.89 4.49 -13.46
C GLU A 35 -0.43 4.22 -12.02
N VAL A 36 -0.32 2.91 -11.67
CA VAL A 36 0.33 2.41 -10.47
C VAL A 36 1.63 1.73 -10.88
N ARG A 37 2.77 2.25 -10.43
CA ARG A 37 4.10 1.72 -10.75
C ARG A 37 4.43 0.55 -9.83
N VAL A 38 4.50 -0.66 -10.38
CA VAL A 38 4.63 -1.91 -9.62
C VAL A 38 5.90 -2.65 -9.98
N GLY A 39 6.73 -2.93 -8.99
CA GLY A 39 7.83 -3.88 -9.09
C GLY A 39 7.38 -5.28 -8.66
N VAL A 40 7.68 -6.29 -9.45
CA VAL A 40 7.50 -7.70 -9.08
C VAL A 40 8.88 -8.34 -8.96
N THR A 41 9.16 -8.96 -7.83
CA THR A 41 10.46 -9.64 -7.68
C THR A 41 10.54 -10.85 -8.61
N ALA A 42 11.69 -11.06 -9.26
CA ALA A 42 11.88 -12.18 -10.18
C ALA A 42 11.57 -13.55 -9.54
N ALA A 43 11.85 -13.71 -8.24
CA ALA A 43 11.51 -14.92 -7.50
C ALA A 43 9.99 -15.13 -7.34
N ALA A 44 9.20 -14.05 -7.31
CA ALA A 44 7.76 -14.13 -7.14
C ALA A 44 7.07 -14.76 -8.36
N GLU A 45 7.61 -14.62 -9.57
CA GLU A 45 7.05 -15.23 -10.78
C GLU A 45 7.05 -16.76 -10.71
N GLN A 46 7.96 -17.34 -9.94
CA GLN A 46 8.08 -18.79 -9.74
C GLN A 46 7.39 -19.26 -8.44
N SER A 47 6.80 -18.34 -7.69
CA SER A 47 6.10 -18.65 -6.46
C SER A 47 4.78 -19.37 -6.70
N PRO A 48 4.42 -20.40 -5.89
CA PRO A 48 3.08 -20.96 -5.92
C PRO A 48 1.99 -19.96 -5.58
N HIS A 49 2.35 -18.82 -5.00
CA HIS A 49 1.46 -17.72 -4.62
C HIS A 49 1.36 -16.61 -5.67
N PHE A 50 2.02 -16.76 -6.82
CA PHE A 50 2.07 -15.71 -7.86
C PHE A 50 0.68 -15.25 -8.31
N ALA A 51 -0.25 -16.18 -8.55
CA ALA A 51 -1.61 -15.82 -8.96
C ALA A 51 -2.33 -14.92 -7.92
N ARG A 52 -2.09 -15.15 -6.62
CA ARG A 52 -2.64 -14.33 -5.54
C ARG A 52 -2.00 -12.95 -5.50
N LEU A 53 -0.68 -12.89 -5.64
CA LEU A 53 0.06 -11.62 -5.73
C LEU A 53 -0.40 -10.80 -6.95
N PHE A 54 -0.57 -11.44 -8.09
CA PHE A 54 -1.05 -10.80 -9.32
C PHE A 54 -2.48 -10.25 -9.17
N SER A 55 -3.37 -11.02 -8.57
CA SER A 55 -4.73 -10.57 -8.26
C SER A 55 -4.72 -9.37 -7.32
N PHE A 56 -3.84 -9.36 -6.32
CA PHE A 56 -3.67 -8.25 -5.40
C PHE A 56 -3.24 -6.98 -6.12
N ILE A 57 -2.25 -7.05 -7.02
CA ILE A 57 -1.78 -5.92 -7.84
C ILE A 57 -2.96 -5.27 -8.59
N HIS A 58 -3.72 -6.08 -9.32
CA HIS A 58 -4.82 -5.57 -10.14
C HIS A 58 -5.95 -4.97 -9.31
N ARG A 59 -6.30 -5.60 -8.20
CA ARG A 59 -7.32 -5.08 -7.27
C ARG A 59 -6.89 -3.75 -6.67
N SER A 60 -5.66 -3.65 -6.19
CA SER A 60 -5.11 -2.44 -5.58
C SER A 60 -5.06 -1.28 -6.58
N ALA A 61 -4.60 -1.55 -7.81
CA ALA A 61 -4.56 -0.54 -8.86
C ALA A 61 -5.98 -0.06 -9.24
N SER A 62 -6.91 -0.99 -9.42
CA SER A 62 -8.31 -0.66 -9.72
C SER A 62 -8.97 0.15 -8.60
N ALA A 63 -8.74 -0.23 -7.34
CA ALA A 63 -9.27 0.48 -6.18
C ALA A 63 -8.73 1.91 -6.05
N ALA A 64 -7.51 2.16 -6.54
CA ALA A 64 -6.92 3.51 -6.64
C ALA A 64 -7.35 4.28 -7.90
N GLY A 65 -8.16 3.68 -8.76
CA GLY A 65 -8.63 4.28 -10.02
C GLY A 65 -7.58 4.29 -11.13
N GLY A 66 -6.57 3.41 -11.06
CA GLY A 66 -5.50 3.27 -12.05
C GLY A 66 -5.35 1.85 -12.59
N SER A 67 -4.35 1.68 -13.44
CA SER A 67 -3.92 0.39 -13.98
C SER A 67 -2.46 0.12 -13.59
N PRO A 68 -2.07 -1.13 -13.33
CA PRO A 68 -0.70 -1.42 -12.95
C PRO A 68 0.23 -1.37 -14.16
N ARG A 69 1.34 -0.65 -14.03
CA ARG A 69 2.51 -0.78 -14.89
C ARG A 69 3.54 -1.63 -14.18
N ILE A 70 3.69 -2.86 -14.65
CA ILE A 70 4.49 -3.89 -13.99
C ILE A 70 5.88 -3.96 -14.61
N GLU A 71 6.90 -4.02 -13.77
CA GLU A 71 8.27 -4.37 -14.13
C GLU A 71 8.78 -5.48 -13.22
N VAL A 72 9.64 -6.35 -13.74
CA VAL A 72 10.25 -7.46 -13.00
C VAL A 72 11.72 -7.16 -12.73
N GLY A 73 12.18 -7.45 -11.51
CA GLY A 73 13.56 -7.18 -11.14
C GLY A 73 14.02 -7.87 -9.86
N ALA A 74 15.26 -7.63 -9.50
CA ALA A 74 15.85 -8.09 -8.25
C ALA A 74 15.19 -7.37 -7.06
N ALA A 75 14.86 -8.10 -6.01
CA ALA A 75 14.12 -7.58 -4.85
C ALA A 75 14.76 -6.32 -4.26
N GLU A 76 16.07 -6.34 -4.01
CA GLU A 76 16.78 -5.21 -3.42
C GLU A 76 16.72 -3.95 -4.31
N ALA A 77 16.95 -4.10 -5.61
CA ALA A 77 16.88 -2.98 -6.54
C ALA A 77 15.48 -2.36 -6.61
N LEU A 78 14.43 -3.19 -6.61
CA LEU A 78 13.06 -2.72 -6.61
C LEU A 78 12.69 -2.01 -5.29
N LEU A 79 13.13 -2.54 -4.15
CA LEU A 79 12.88 -1.94 -2.84
C LEU A 79 13.61 -0.60 -2.66
N LEU A 80 14.83 -0.46 -3.17
CA LEU A 80 15.54 0.83 -3.21
C LEU A 80 14.77 1.87 -4.03
N ARG A 81 14.23 1.47 -5.18
CA ARG A 81 13.43 2.34 -6.03
C ARG A 81 12.07 2.69 -5.41
N LEU A 82 11.48 1.75 -4.67
CA LEU A 82 10.27 2.03 -3.86
C LEU A 82 10.56 3.10 -2.81
N GLU A 83 11.66 2.96 -2.07
CA GLU A 83 12.08 3.94 -1.07
C GLU A 83 12.36 5.31 -1.67
N ALA A 84 12.94 5.34 -2.87
CA ALA A 84 13.17 6.57 -3.65
C ALA A 84 11.89 7.18 -4.25
N GLY A 85 10.74 6.50 -4.17
CA GLY A 85 9.47 6.96 -4.73
C GLY A 85 9.35 6.78 -6.24
N GLU A 86 10.19 5.96 -6.85
CA GLU A 86 10.11 5.61 -8.27
C GLU A 86 9.07 4.51 -8.54
N LEU A 87 8.77 3.71 -7.53
CA LEU A 87 7.70 2.71 -7.52
C LEU A 87 6.70 3.04 -6.42
N ASP A 88 5.48 2.57 -6.59
CA ASP A 88 4.38 2.74 -5.62
C ASP A 88 4.14 1.46 -4.82
N LEU A 89 4.49 0.33 -5.40
CA LEU A 89 4.27 -0.99 -4.86
C LEU A 89 5.39 -1.93 -5.30
N VAL A 90 5.91 -2.74 -4.39
CA VAL A 90 6.78 -3.87 -4.73
C VAL A 90 6.15 -5.14 -4.18
N VAL A 91 6.01 -6.16 -5.01
CA VAL A 91 5.34 -7.41 -4.67
C VAL A 91 6.32 -8.56 -4.80
N GLY A 92 6.33 -9.43 -3.79
CA GLY A 92 7.29 -10.54 -3.78
C GLY A 92 7.09 -11.52 -2.63
N GLU A 93 8.04 -12.43 -2.51
CA GLU A 93 8.22 -13.24 -1.31
C GLU A 93 9.41 -12.69 -0.53
N PHE A 94 9.18 -12.32 0.71
CA PHE A 94 10.20 -11.76 1.60
C PHE A 94 10.38 -12.65 2.81
N ASP A 95 11.64 -12.83 3.23
CA ASP A 95 11.95 -13.49 4.50
C ASP A 95 11.43 -12.63 5.65
N ARG A 96 10.77 -13.26 6.62
CA ARG A 96 10.22 -12.58 7.79
C ARG A 96 11.27 -11.84 8.62
N SER A 97 12.52 -12.27 8.54
CA SER A 97 13.66 -11.61 9.20
C SER A 97 14.31 -10.51 8.35
N SER A 98 13.76 -10.17 7.19
CA SER A 98 14.33 -9.20 6.28
C SER A 98 14.52 -7.83 6.95
N PRO A 99 15.70 -7.18 6.81
CA PRO A 99 15.94 -5.84 7.34
C PRO A 99 15.05 -4.77 6.67
N TRP A 100 14.43 -5.07 5.55
CA TRP A 100 13.52 -4.16 4.84
C TRP A 100 12.26 -3.80 5.63
N TYR A 101 11.87 -4.63 6.62
CA TYR A 101 10.76 -4.31 7.52
C TYR A 101 10.91 -2.98 8.29
N GLN A 102 12.14 -2.48 8.41
CA GLN A 102 12.40 -1.18 9.05
C GLN A 102 12.41 0.01 8.08
N ARG A 103 12.57 -0.26 6.79
CA ARG A 103 12.77 0.78 5.76
C ARG A 103 11.52 1.06 4.95
N VAL A 104 10.69 0.05 4.73
CA VAL A 104 9.44 0.16 3.98
C VAL A 104 8.28 -0.44 4.77
N HIS A 105 7.06 -0.10 4.44
CA HIS A 105 5.89 -0.74 5.01
C HIS A 105 5.61 -2.06 4.27
N LEU A 106 5.88 -3.18 4.92
CA LEU A 106 5.46 -4.49 4.44
C LEU A 106 4.05 -4.79 4.93
N LEU A 107 3.15 -5.14 4.01
CA LEU A 107 1.77 -5.47 4.33
C LEU A 107 1.69 -6.81 5.06
N ARG A 108 0.51 -7.07 5.64
CA ARG A 108 0.25 -8.44 6.13
C ARG A 108 0.40 -9.43 5.00
N PRO A 109 0.96 -10.62 5.26
CA PRO A 109 1.13 -11.65 4.25
C PRO A 109 -0.20 -12.06 3.61
N LEU A 110 -0.21 -12.17 2.30
CA LEU A 110 -1.31 -12.78 1.54
C LEU A 110 -1.25 -14.31 1.62
N ALA A 111 -0.04 -14.83 1.74
CA ALA A 111 0.26 -16.25 1.97
C ALA A 111 1.66 -16.39 2.56
N SER A 112 1.98 -17.54 3.14
CA SER A 112 3.32 -17.87 3.59
C SER A 112 3.67 -19.31 3.28
N ARG A 113 4.96 -19.60 3.18
CA ARG A 113 5.50 -20.96 3.03
C ARG A 113 6.85 -21.09 3.69
N SER A 114 7.15 -22.28 4.19
CA SER A 114 8.45 -22.60 4.74
C SER A 114 9.39 -23.11 3.65
N VAL A 115 10.62 -22.59 3.64
CA VAL A 115 11.70 -23.05 2.77
C VAL A 115 12.94 -23.28 3.62
N GLY A 116 13.28 -24.53 3.88
CA GLY A 116 14.33 -24.87 4.85
C GLY A 116 13.99 -24.30 6.23
N ASN A 117 14.86 -23.46 6.76
CA ASN A 117 14.69 -22.81 8.07
C ASN A 117 14.08 -21.40 7.97
N SER A 118 13.73 -20.94 6.78
CA SER A 118 13.14 -19.61 6.54
C SER A 118 11.64 -19.70 6.32
N GLU A 119 10.93 -18.70 6.81
CA GLU A 119 9.53 -18.47 6.46
C GLU A 119 9.46 -17.33 5.45
N LEU A 120 9.02 -17.66 4.24
CA LEU A 120 8.80 -16.69 3.17
C LEU A 120 7.34 -16.24 3.17
N GLU A 121 7.16 -14.94 3.20
CA GLU A 121 5.85 -14.29 3.16
C GLU A 121 5.61 -13.69 1.78
N ALA A 122 4.59 -14.20 1.08
CA ALA A 122 4.10 -13.59 -0.15
C ALA A 122 3.31 -12.32 0.24
N THR A 123 3.89 -11.17 0.01
CA THR A 123 3.36 -9.89 0.44
C THR A 123 3.75 -8.75 -0.50
N ALA A 124 3.35 -7.55 -0.14
CA ALA A 124 3.70 -6.33 -0.85
C ALA A 124 4.35 -5.33 0.09
N ALA A 125 5.19 -4.49 -0.48
CA ALA A 125 5.83 -3.37 0.19
C ALA A 125 5.35 -2.04 -0.41
N ALA A 126 5.11 -1.06 0.44
CA ALA A 126 4.84 0.32 0.09
C ALA A 126 5.84 1.26 0.79
N ARG A 127 6.00 2.47 0.26
CA ARG A 127 6.84 3.49 0.88
C ARG A 127 6.24 3.93 2.21
N ASN A 128 7.08 4.09 3.23
CA ASN A 128 6.66 4.63 4.52
C ASN A 128 6.15 6.09 4.35
N GLY A 129 5.09 6.42 5.08
CA GLY A 129 4.50 7.76 5.04
C GLY A 129 3.37 7.95 4.02
N GLU A 130 3.19 7.01 3.06
CA GLU A 130 2.08 7.03 2.12
C GLU A 130 0.83 6.39 2.75
N ASN A 131 0.30 7.05 3.77
CA ASN A 131 -0.70 6.46 4.67
C ASN A 131 -2.04 6.17 3.98
N GLY A 132 -2.49 7.03 3.09
CA GLY A 132 -3.71 6.82 2.30
C GLY A 132 -3.57 5.62 1.37
N TRP A 133 -2.44 5.53 0.66
CA TRP A 133 -2.10 4.41 -0.20
C TRP A 133 -1.99 3.10 0.61
N ILE A 134 -1.23 3.12 1.72
CA ILE A 134 -1.07 1.95 2.61
C ILE A 134 -2.43 1.46 3.12
N MET A 135 -3.31 2.33 3.59
CA MET A 135 -4.65 1.96 4.05
C MET A 135 -5.50 1.31 2.95
N LEU A 136 -5.41 1.82 1.73
CA LEU A 136 -6.12 1.25 0.58
C LEU A 136 -5.65 -0.17 0.29
N ILE A 137 -4.33 -0.36 0.12
CA ILE A 137 -3.77 -1.67 -0.23
C ILE A 137 -3.90 -2.70 0.91
N GLU A 138 -3.83 -2.27 2.16
CA GLU A 138 -4.11 -3.13 3.33
C GLU A 138 -5.58 -3.63 3.33
N ARG A 139 -6.52 -2.78 2.93
CA ARG A 139 -7.92 -3.18 2.78
C ARG A 139 -8.07 -4.24 1.71
N GLU A 140 -7.42 -4.08 0.55
CA GLU A 140 -7.48 -5.06 -0.54
C GLU A 140 -6.78 -6.38 -0.16
N ALA A 141 -5.69 -6.33 0.60
CA ALA A 141 -5.03 -7.51 1.13
C ALA A 141 -5.94 -8.30 2.09
N ARG A 142 -6.64 -7.61 2.99
CA ARG A 142 -7.63 -8.25 3.89
C ARG A 142 -8.77 -8.91 3.12
N ALA A 143 -9.28 -8.24 2.10
CA ALA A 143 -10.38 -8.79 1.28
C ALA A 143 -9.97 -10.07 0.55
N LEU A 144 -8.72 -10.20 0.12
CA LEU A 144 -8.19 -11.42 -0.48
C LEU A 144 -7.97 -12.55 0.55
N SER A 145 -7.62 -12.22 1.78
CA SER A 145 -7.40 -13.23 2.84
C SER A 145 -8.69 -13.90 3.30
N THR A 146 -9.83 -13.22 3.19
CA THR A 146 -11.16 -13.75 3.60
C THR A 146 -11.84 -14.59 2.54
N GLN A 147 -11.31 -14.65 1.32
CA GLN A 147 -11.86 -15.43 0.19
C GLN A 147 -11.19 -16.80 0.00
N SER A 148 -10.36 -17.24 0.97
CA SER A 148 -9.60 -18.51 0.92
C SER A 148 -10.23 -19.61 1.75
#